data_d954ac527980fddbad4ff73b506d37cd
#
_entry.id   d954ac527980fddbad4ff73b506d37cd
#
_cell.length_a   1.000
_cell.length_b   1.000
_cell.length_c   1.000
_cell.angle_alpha   90.00
_cell.angle_beta   90.00
_cell.angle_gamma   90.00
#
_symmetry.space_group_name_H-M   'P 1'
#
loop_
_entity.id
_entity.type
_entity.pdbx_description
1 polymer ?
#
loop_
_entity_poly.entity_id
_entity_poly.type
_entity_poly.pdbx_seq_one_letter_code
_entity_poly.pdbx_strand_id
1 'polypeptide(L)'
;MFEEDNYEENVKLFEKVISAQAEELLSNEDLAVIYIGRATCPFCRRFAKKLSGLTNKISTTIYYVDSADFSDNLIDSFREKYNIVTVPGFIVSKNREIEVRCDSSLSEDEILNLLK
;
A
#
# COMPACT_ATOMS: atom_id res chain seq x y z
N MET A 1 13.26 -16.10 13.73
CA MET A 1 12.76 -15.98 13.59
C MET A 1 12.20 -15.40 12.95
N PHE A 2 12.17 -15.35 12.50
CA PHE A 2 11.34 -14.78 11.84
C PHE A 2 11.80 -13.76 10.92
N GLU A 3 12.88 -14.05 10.20
CA GLU A 3 13.46 -13.22 9.18
C GLU A 3 12.52 -13.05 8.01
N GLU A 4 11.71 -14.07 7.75
CA GLU A 4 10.76 -13.98 6.64
C GLU A 4 9.71 -12.92 6.90
N ASP A 5 9.59 -12.45 8.15
CA ASP A 5 8.64 -11.41 8.48
C ASP A 5 9.28 -10.06 8.72
N ASN A 6 10.48 -9.85 8.18
CA ASN A 6 11.17 -8.58 8.34
C ASN A 6 10.46 -7.50 7.54
N TYR A 7 9.57 -6.79 8.21
CA TYR A 7 8.73 -5.79 7.57
C TYR A 7 9.55 -4.68 6.91
N GLU A 8 10.58 -4.23 7.59
CA GLU A 8 11.39 -3.14 7.05
C GLU A 8 12.07 -3.52 5.75
N GLU A 9 12.56 -4.75 5.67
CA GLU A 9 13.18 -5.23 4.44
C GLU A 9 12.15 -5.35 3.32
N ASN A 10 10.95 -5.80 3.66
CA ASN A 10 9.90 -5.96 2.66
C ASN A 10 9.46 -4.62 2.08
N VAL A 11 9.24 -3.62 2.93
CA VAL A 11 8.76 -2.33 2.45
C VAL A 11 9.85 -1.48 1.79
N LYS A 12 11.12 -1.87 1.93
CA LYS A 12 12.19 -1.19 1.19
C LYS A 12 12.03 -1.35 -0.32
N LEU A 13 11.32 -2.36 -0.75
CA LEU A 13 11.06 -2.56 -2.18
C LEU A 13 10.00 -1.61 -2.70
N PHE A 14 9.34 -0.88 -1.83
CA PHE A 14 8.35 0.12 -2.19
C PHE A 14 8.94 1.50 -1.97
N GLU A 15 8.37 2.50 -2.63
CA GLU A 15 8.82 3.87 -2.43
C GLU A 15 7.98 4.53 -1.36
N LYS A 16 8.61 4.93 -0.25
CA LYS A 16 7.88 5.52 0.86
C LYS A 16 7.48 6.96 0.54
N VAL A 17 6.21 7.28 0.80
CA VAL A 17 5.68 8.62 0.60
C VAL A 17 4.80 8.96 1.79
N ILE A 18 4.51 10.25 1.96
CA ILE A 18 3.53 10.68 2.95
C ILE A 18 2.17 10.85 2.29
N SER A 19 1.14 11.09 3.12
CA SER A 19 -0.24 11.15 2.62
C SER A 19 -0.44 12.19 1.54
N ALA A 20 0.18 13.36 1.69
CA ALA A 20 0.04 14.44 0.69
C ALA A 20 0.59 13.99 -0.66
N GLN A 21 1.71 13.29 -0.65
CA GLN A 21 2.30 12.80 -1.89
C GLN A 21 1.45 11.70 -2.51
N ALA A 22 0.89 10.82 -1.67
CA ALA A 22 0.00 9.76 -2.16
C ALA A 22 -1.23 10.36 -2.82
N GLU A 23 -1.78 11.42 -2.23
CA GLU A 23 -2.93 12.11 -2.78
C GLU A 23 -2.62 12.66 -4.17
N GLU A 24 -1.45 13.26 -4.33
CA GLU A 24 -1.04 13.79 -5.63
C GLU A 24 -0.90 12.69 -6.66
N LEU A 25 -0.34 11.55 -6.26
CA LEU A 25 -0.18 10.42 -7.17
C LEU A 25 -1.52 9.91 -7.65
N LEU A 26 -2.48 9.81 -6.75
CA LEU A 26 -3.82 9.33 -7.11
C LEU A 26 -4.55 10.30 -8.03
N SER A 27 -4.23 11.59 -7.94
CA SER A 27 -4.89 12.62 -8.75
C SER A 27 -4.24 12.81 -10.11
N ASN A 28 -2.92 12.55 -10.22
CA ASN A 28 -2.18 12.97 -11.40
C ASN A 28 -1.69 11.83 -12.29
N GLU A 29 -1.51 10.63 -11.73
CA GLU A 29 -0.95 9.52 -12.50
C GLU A 29 -2.04 8.68 -13.13
N ASP A 30 -1.75 8.13 -14.31
CA ASP A 30 -2.68 7.22 -14.95
C ASP A 30 -2.77 5.90 -14.21
N LEU A 31 -1.69 5.50 -13.56
CA LEU A 31 -1.66 4.29 -12.74
C LEU A 31 -0.87 4.58 -11.48
N ALA A 32 -1.51 4.40 -10.34
CA ALA A 32 -0.85 4.56 -9.04
C ALA A 32 -1.23 3.39 -8.15
N VAL A 33 -0.22 2.78 -7.52
CA VAL A 33 -0.40 1.64 -6.63
C VAL A 33 0.15 2.03 -5.27
N ILE A 34 -0.70 2.03 -4.26
CA ILE A 34 -0.31 2.49 -2.92
C ILE A 34 -0.69 1.44 -1.89
N TYR A 35 0.28 1.09 -1.06
CA TYR A 35 0.08 0.22 0.09
C TYR A 35 0.20 1.08 1.35
N ILE A 36 -0.80 0.99 2.24
CA ILE A 36 -0.76 1.69 3.51
C ILE A 36 -0.84 0.67 4.65
N GLY A 37 0.11 0.76 5.58
CA GLY A 37 0.18 -0.18 6.68
C GLY A 37 1.18 0.28 7.71
N ARG A 38 1.45 -0.61 8.68
CA ARG A 38 2.41 -0.29 9.75
C ARG A 38 3.08 -1.57 10.26
N ALA A 39 4.27 -1.39 10.83
CA ALA A 39 5.10 -2.52 11.25
C ALA A 39 4.49 -3.31 12.41
N THR A 40 3.64 -2.68 13.22
CA THR A 40 3.08 -3.32 14.42
C THR A 40 1.83 -4.15 14.15
N CYS A 41 1.37 -4.17 12.92
CA CYS A 41 0.14 -4.87 12.55
C CYS A 41 0.49 -6.20 11.87
N PRO A 42 0.11 -7.35 12.46
CA PRO A 42 0.45 -8.65 11.84
C PRO A 42 -0.10 -8.82 10.44
N PHE A 43 -1.33 -8.31 10.19
CA PHE A 43 -1.93 -8.41 8.86
C PHE A 43 -1.17 -7.55 7.86
N CYS A 44 -0.68 -6.38 8.29
CA CYS A 44 0.14 -5.53 7.42
C CYS A 44 1.45 -6.22 7.09
N ARG A 45 2.06 -6.89 8.06
CA ARG A 45 3.33 -7.57 7.85
C ARG A 45 3.17 -8.70 6.83
N ARG A 46 2.09 -9.45 6.94
CA ARG A 46 1.83 -10.54 6.00
C ARG A 46 1.54 -10.01 4.60
N PHE A 47 0.77 -8.95 4.51
CA PHE A 47 0.43 -8.38 3.22
C PHE A 47 1.67 -7.79 2.55
N ALA A 48 2.50 -7.08 3.31
CA ALA A 48 3.72 -6.49 2.77
C ALA A 48 4.67 -7.57 2.26
N LYS A 49 4.77 -8.69 2.96
CA LYS A 49 5.61 -9.79 2.50
C LYS A 49 5.11 -10.35 1.18
N LYS A 50 3.80 -10.56 1.09
CA LYS A 50 3.18 -11.05 -0.14
C LYS A 50 3.42 -10.07 -1.29
N LEU A 51 3.19 -8.79 -1.05
CA LEU A 51 3.32 -7.77 -2.07
C LEU A 51 4.77 -7.61 -2.50
N SER A 52 5.71 -7.69 -1.56
CA SER A 52 7.13 -7.57 -1.89
C SER A 52 7.58 -8.70 -2.81
N GLY A 53 6.98 -9.88 -2.68
CA GLY A 53 7.29 -11.01 -3.55
C GLY A 53 6.77 -10.83 -4.96
N LEU A 54 5.88 -9.86 -5.19
CA LEU A 54 5.32 -9.61 -6.50
C LEU A 54 5.98 -8.45 -7.24
N THR A 55 6.96 -7.79 -6.62
CA THR A 55 7.54 -6.59 -7.22
C THR A 55 8.17 -6.85 -8.58
N ASN A 56 8.71 -8.04 -8.79
CA ASN A 56 9.30 -8.35 -10.09
C ASN A 56 8.25 -8.69 -11.15
N LYS A 57 6.99 -8.85 -10.75
CA LYS A 57 5.88 -9.08 -11.68
C LYS A 57 5.05 -7.83 -11.92
N ILE A 58 5.33 -6.78 -11.17
CA ILE A 58 4.60 -5.51 -11.25
C ILE A 58 5.54 -4.48 -11.85
N SER A 59 5.16 -3.94 -13.00
CA SER A 59 6.05 -3.06 -13.75
C SER A 59 6.02 -1.61 -13.26
N THR A 60 5.08 -1.27 -12.38
CA THR A 60 4.97 0.08 -11.87
C THR A 60 5.50 0.15 -10.43
N THR A 61 5.84 1.35 -9.99
CA THR A 61 6.30 1.56 -8.62
C THR A 61 5.15 1.34 -7.65
N ILE A 62 5.43 0.64 -6.57
CA ILE A 62 4.48 0.51 -5.46
C ILE A 62 4.89 1.52 -4.41
N TYR A 63 3.97 2.39 -4.03
CA TYR A 63 4.22 3.42 -3.01
C TYR A 63 3.73 2.93 -1.66
N TYR A 64 4.43 3.36 -0.61
CA TYR A 64 4.15 2.91 0.75
C TYR A 64 3.87 4.11 1.64
N VAL A 65 2.73 4.09 2.32
CA VAL A 65 2.38 5.07 3.34
C VAL A 65 2.39 4.38 4.70
N ASP A 66 3.21 4.90 5.62
CA ASP A 66 3.30 4.33 6.97
C ASP A 66 2.19 4.95 7.83
N SER A 67 1.20 4.14 8.18
CA SER A 67 0.04 4.63 8.93
C SER A 67 0.40 4.98 10.38
N ALA A 68 1.58 4.61 10.84
CA ALA A 68 2.05 4.93 12.19
C ALA A 68 3.02 6.10 12.22
N ASP A 69 3.21 6.80 11.10
CA ASP A 69 4.13 7.92 11.00
C ASP A 69 3.49 9.17 11.61
N PHE A 70 3.91 9.52 12.81
CA PHE A 70 3.33 10.65 13.52
C PHE A 70 3.65 12.01 12.87
N SER A 71 4.66 12.05 12.00
CA SER A 71 5.01 13.28 11.30
C SER A 71 4.09 13.52 10.09
N ASP A 72 3.31 12.53 9.71
CA ASP A 72 2.38 12.67 8.59
C ASP A 72 1.04 13.17 9.13
N ASN A 73 0.87 14.49 9.12
CA ASN A 73 -0.29 15.14 9.73
C ASN A 73 -1.60 14.86 9.02
N LEU A 74 -1.54 14.37 7.78
CA LEU A 74 -2.73 14.17 6.98
C LEU A 74 -3.15 12.70 6.90
N ILE A 75 -2.50 11.83 7.69
CA ILE A 75 -2.78 10.40 7.57
C ILE A 75 -4.24 10.07 7.88
N ASP A 76 -4.80 10.69 8.91
CA ASP A 76 -6.19 10.42 9.29
C ASP A 76 -7.15 10.90 8.21
N SER A 77 -6.91 12.11 7.68
CA SER A 77 -7.75 12.67 6.62
C SER A 77 -7.66 11.81 5.35
N PHE A 78 -6.47 11.34 5.03
CA PHE A 78 -6.27 10.49 3.87
C PHE A 78 -7.05 9.19 4.00
N ARG A 79 -6.94 8.56 5.18
CA ARG A 79 -7.66 7.31 5.42
C ARG A 79 -9.17 7.52 5.37
N GLU A 80 -9.63 8.63 5.93
CA GLU A 80 -11.06 8.93 5.92
C GLU A 80 -11.56 9.16 4.49
N LYS A 81 -10.81 9.90 3.71
CA LYS A 81 -11.20 10.22 2.34
C LYS A 81 -11.37 8.96 1.49
N TYR A 82 -10.47 7.99 1.67
CA TYR A 82 -10.50 6.78 0.85
C TYR A 82 -11.13 5.61 1.58
N ASN A 83 -11.76 5.89 2.73
CA ASN A 83 -12.50 4.88 3.51
C ASN A 83 -11.62 3.69 3.90
N ILE A 84 -10.39 4.00 4.30
CA ILE A 84 -9.45 2.97 4.77
C ILE A 84 -9.66 2.82 6.27
N VAL A 85 -10.65 2.02 6.64
CA VAL A 85 -11.04 1.85 8.04
C VAL A 85 -9.99 1.05 8.79
N THR A 86 -9.45 0.04 8.16
CA THR A 86 -8.43 -0.82 8.75
C THR A 86 -7.23 -0.91 7.84
N VAL A 87 -6.06 -1.21 8.41
CA VAL A 87 -4.85 -1.48 7.63
C VAL A 87 -4.59 -2.98 7.68
N PRO A 88 -3.99 -3.57 6.65
CA PRO A 88 -3.41 -2.92 5.48
C PRO A 88 -4.48 -2.43 4.51
N GLY A 89 -4.16 -1.35 3.82
CA GLY A 89 -4.98 -0.87 2.72
C GLY A 89 -4.20 -0.95 1.42
N PHE A 90 -4.87 -1.32 0.35
CA PHE A 90 -4.25 -1.41 -0.96
C PHE A 90 -5.10 -0.60 -1.93
N ILE A 91 -4.49 0.43 -2.51
CA ILE A 91 -5.18 1.38 -3.36
C ILE A 91 -4.60 1.30 -4.76
N VAL A 92 -5.46 1.08 -5.74
CA VAL A 92 -5.05 1.07 -7.14
C VAL A 92 -5.89 2.10 -7.87
N SER A 93 -5.23 3.06 -8.51
CA SER A 93 -5.89 4.05 -9.33
C SER A 93 -5.48 3.81 -10.77
N LYS A 94 -6.46 3.58 -11.65
CA LYS A 94 -6.22 3.39 -13.08
C LYS A 94 -7.07 4.40 -13.81
N ASN A 95 -6.41 5.31 -14.54
CA ASN A 95 -7.11 6.36 -15.28
C ASN A 95 -8.06 7.13 -14.36
N ARG A 96 -7.62 7.35 -13.11
CA ARG A 96 -8.33 8.08 -12.07
C ARG A 96 -9.53 7.33 -11.50
N GLU A 97 -9.71 6.08 -11.86
CA GLU A 97 -10.68 5.22 -11.18
C GLU A 97 -9.98 4.53 -10.03
N ILE A 98 -10.44 4.78 -8.81
CA ILE A 98 -9.77 4.37 -7.60
C ILE A 98 -10.48 3.17 -6.99
N GLU A 99 -9.72 2.11 -6.75
CA GLU A 99 -10.24 0.95 -6.04
C GLU A 99 -9.45 0.77 -4.76
N VAL A 100 -10.14 0.60 -3.65
CA VAL A 100 -9.53 0.47 -2.32
C VAL A 100 -9.92 -0.89 -1.75
N ARG A 101 -8.92 -1.64 -1.32
CA ARG A 101 -9.14 -2.93 -0.66
C ARG A 101 -8.45 -2.93 0.69
N CYS A 102 -9.20 -3.22 1.74
CA CYS A 102 -8.67 -3.34 3.10
C CYS A 102 -8.74 -4.81 3.52
N ASP A 103 -8.20 -5.67 2.67
CA ASP A 103 -8.32 -7.12 2.83
C ASP A 103 -6.94 -7.76 2.74
N SER A 104 -6.40 -8.15 3.90
CA SER A 104 -5.07 -8.74 3.95
C SER A 104 -5.03 -10.14 3.34
N SER A 105 -6.18 -10.73 3.06
CA SER A 105 -6.25 -12.08 2.52
C SER A 105 -6.27 -12.13 0.99
N LEU A 106 -6.17 -10.96 0.33
CA LEU A 106 -6.09 -10.94 -1.13
C LEU A 106 -4.97 -11.85 -1.61
N SER A 107 -5.29 -12.72 -2.57
CA SER A 107 -4.29 -13.60 -3.14
C SER A 107 -3.39 -12.83 -4.09
N GLU A 108 -2.26 -13.44 -4.44
CA GLU A 108 -1.34 -12.82 -5.40
C GLU A 108 -2.04 -12.57 -6.73
N ASP A 109 -2.85 -13.53 -7.17
CA ASP A 109 -3.61 -13.37 -8.41
C ASP A 109 -4.58 -12.21 -8.34
N GLU A 110 -5.27 -12.06 -7.20
CA GLU A 110 -6.20 -10.95 -7.03
C GLU A 110 -5.50 -9.61 -7.06
N ILE A 111 -4.33 -9.54 -6.42
CA ILE A 111 -3.53 -8.31 -6.44
C ILE A 111 -3.13 -7.97 -7.87
N LEU A 112 -2.62 -8.95 -8.61
CA LEU A 112 -2.17 -8.71 -9.98
C LEU A 112 -3.35 -8.33 -10.88
N ASN A 113 -4.52 -8.93 -10.64
CA ASN A 113 -5.70 -8.59 -11.43
C ASN A 113 -6.15 -7.15 -11.24
N LEU A 114 -5.97 -6.61 -10.04
CA LEU A 114 -6.33 -5.21 -9.79
C LEU A 114 -5.48 -4.25 -10.62
N LEU A 115 -4.31 -4.69 -11.06
CA LEU A 115 -3.36 -3.85 -11.79
C LEU A 115 -3.52 -3.95 -13.31
N LYS A 116 -4.36 -4.83 -13.78
CA LYS A 116 -4.54 -5.02 -15.22
C LYS A 116 -5.41 -3.97 -15.85
#